data_fadd4b566a68674d5eb1bdc4fc8d4890
#
_entry.id   fadd4b566a68674d5eb1bdc4fc8d4890
#
_cell.length_a   1.000
_cell.length_b   1.000
_cell.length_c   1.000
_cell.angle_alpha   90.00
_cell.angle_beta   90.00
_cell.angle_gamma   90.00
#
_symmetry.space_group_name_H-M   'P 1'
#
loop_
_entity.id
_entity.type
_entity.pdbx_description
1 polymer ?
#
loop_
_entity_poly.entity_id
_entity_poly.type
_entity_poly.pdbx_seq_one_letter_code
_entity_poly.pdbx_strand_id
1 'polypeptide(L)'
;HRLAKKAAAESMVLLKNDASILPLDRTRKIAIIGDFAFAPRYQGAGSSMVNPTKVEAVAGIAREYKLNIIGMTRGYKRDGDVDEAEKKEALELAQRADIVIFCFGLNEISESEGLDRTHMRIPQNQIELLQDINRVNENIVGILSAGSAMEMPWQSCCKAILHGYLNGQAGASATLDILTGAVNPSGRLAETYPIAYEHTPSFRY
;
A
#
# COMPACT_ATOMS: atom_id res chain seq x y z
N HIS A 1 -17.92 -5.27 11.80
CA HIS A 1 -16.53 -4.83 11.76
C HIS A 1 -15.55 -5.97 12.01
N ARG A 2 -15.70 -6.77 13.09
CA ARG A 2 -14.82 -7.91 13.40
C ARG A 2 -14.75 -8.95 12.28
N LEU A 3 -15.88 -9.29 11.63
CA LEU A 3 -15.91 -10.21 10.50
C LEU A 3 -15.17 -9.61 9.28
N ALA A 4 -15.39 -8.32 9.00
CA ALA A 4 -14.69 -7.61 7.93
C ALA A 4 -13.16 -7.62 8.15
N LYS A 5 -12.70 -7.40 9.40
CA LYS A 5 -11.27 -7.48 9.74
C LYS A 5 -10.70 -8.88 9.47
N LYS A 6 -11.42 -9.93 9.88
CA LYS A 6 -11.01 -11.32 9.65
C LYS A 6 -10.91 -11.62 8.15
N ALA A 7 -11.94 -11.27 7.38
CA ALA A 7 -11.95 -11.48 5.94
C ALA A 7 -10.80 -10.73 5.25
N ALA A 8 -10.54 -9.48 5.62
CA ALA A 8 -9.42 -8.71 5.10
C ALA A 8 -8.07 -9.39 5.38
N ALA A 9 -7.84 -9.82 6.62
CA ALA A 9 -6.58 -10.46 7.01
C ALA A 9 -6.33 -11.79 6.28
N GLU A 10 -7.39 -12.58 6.04
CA GLU A 10 -7.31 -13.85 5.30
C GLU A 10 -7.17 -13.65 3.78
N SER A 11 -7.57 -12.49 3.26
CA SER A 11 -7.50 -12.17 1.83
C SER A 11 -6.19 -11.52 1.40
N MET A 12 -5.48 -10.84 2.32
CA MET A 12 -4.23 -10.16 2.00
C MET A 12 -3.12 -11.13 1.59
N VAL A 13 -2.34 -10.72 0.60
CA VAL A 13 -1.27 -11.53 0.01
C VAL A 13 0.09 -10.90 0.30
N LEU A 14 0.95 -11.62 0.99
CA LEU A 14 2.35 -11.23 1.16
C LEU A 14 3.14 -11.65 -0.09
N LEU A 15 3.39 -10.69 -0.98
CA LEU A 15 4.09 -10.92 -2.26
C LEU A 15 5.60 -11.05 -2.08
N LYS A 16 6.15 -10.36 -1.07
CA LYS A 16 7.59 -10.27 -0.83
C LYS A 16 7.87 -10.04 0.65
N ASN A 17 8.94 -10.65 1.18
CA ASN A 17 9.44 -10.40 2.54
C ASN A 17 10.93 -10.73 2.62
N ASP A 18 11.76 -9.87 2.02
CA ASP A 18 13.20 -10.03 2.00
C ASP A 18 13.81 -9.77 3.38
N ALA A 19 14.85 -10.52 3.70
CA ALA A 19 15.56 -10.44 4.98
C ALA A 19 14.66 -10.51 6.22
N SER A 20 13.45 -11.09 6.08
CA SER A 20 12.49 -11.21 7.17
C SER A 20 12.19 -9.85 7.85
N ILE A 21 12.05 -8.77 7.04
CA ILE A 21 11.70 -7.46 7.57
C ILE A 21 10.35 -7.44 8.29
N LEU A 22 9.44 -8.35 7.91
CA LEU A 22 8.20 -8.64 8.61
C LEU A 22 8.33 -9.95 9.40
N PRO A 23 7.73 -10.06 10.61
CA PRO A 23 6.98 -8.99 11.30
C PRO A 23 7.88 -7.85 11.76
N LEU A 24 7.28 -6.64 11.85
CA LEU A 24 7.98 -5.41 12.24
C LEU A 24 8.56 -5.51 13.65
N ASP A 25 9.81 -5.15 13.81
CA ASP A 25 10.40 -4.89 15.11
C ASP A 25 9.85 -3.56 15.67
N ARG A 26 9.10 -3.65 16.77
CA ARG A 26 8.42 -2.50 17.39
C ARG A 26 9.36 -1.47 17.98
N THR A 27 10.64 -1.81 18.18
CA THR A 27 11.65 -0.90 18.72
C THR A 27 12.23 0.01 17.64
N ARG A 28 12.16 -0.39 16.37
CA ARG A 28 12.68 0.36 15.23
C ARG A 28 11.84 1.63 15.02
N LYS A 29 12.50 2.70 14.59
CA LYS A 29 11.85 3.96 14.21
C LYS A 29 11.10 3.76 12.90
N ILE A 30 9.78 3.93 12.93
CA ILE A 30 8.91 3.69 11.77
C ILE A 30 8.33 5.01 11.27
N ALA A 31 8.46 5.27 9.97
CA ALA A 31 7.73 6.29 9.24
C ALA A 31 6.54 5.66 8.50
N ILE A 32 5.41 6.34 8.45
CA ILE A 32 4.26 5.96 7.61
C ILE A 32 4.08 7.05 6.54
N ILE A 33 4.20 6.66 5.27
CA ILE A 33 4.15 7.57 4.13
C ILE A 33 3.11 7.06 3.13
N GLY A 34 2.35 7.96 2.55
CA GLY A 34 1.39 7.66 1.49
C GLY A 34 -0.01 8.17 1.79
N ASP A 35 -0.67 8.76 0.80
CA ASP A 35 -2.04 9.26 0.95
C ASP A 35 -3.02 8.15 1.40
N PHE A 36 -2.83 6.91 0.91
CA PHE A 36 -3.69 5.78 1.28
C PHE A 36 -3.56 5.35 2.75
N ALA A 37 -2.54 5.81 3.48
CA ALA A 37 -2.46 5.63 4.92
C ALA A 37 -3.49 6.47 5.68
N PHE A 38 -3.87 7.64 5.13
CA PHE A 38 -4.81 8.60 5.72
C PHE A 38 -6.23 8.45 5.17
N ALA A 39 -6.35 8.18 3.87
CA ALA A 39 -7.60 7.99 3.17
C ALA A 39 -7.55 6.65 2.41
N PRO A 40 -7.88 5.52 3.05
CA PRO A 40 -7.68 4.21 2.47
C PRO A 40 -8.54 3.97 1.24
N ARG A 41 -7.98 3.29 0.23
CA ARG A 41 -8.74 2.72 -0.87
C ARG A 41 -9.35 1.39 -0.43
N TYR A 42 -10.54 1.42 0.19
CA TYR A 42 -11.14 0.26 0.88
C TYR A 42 -12.22 -0.46 0.08
N GLN A 43 -12.72 0.14 -0.99
CA GLN A 43 -13.79 -0.41 -1.85
C GLN A 43 -13.63 0.02 -3.30
N GLY A 44 -14.39 -0.62 -4.21
CA GLY A 44 -14.52 -0.20 -5.60
C GLY A 44 -15.14 1.19 -5.73
N ALA A 45 -15.17 1.69 -6.96
CA ALA A 45 -15.82 2.93 -7.33
C ALA A 45 -16.98 2.66 -8.30
N GLY A 46 -17.91 3.61 -8.42
CA GLY A 46 -19.12 3.45 -9.24
C GLY A 46 -20.28 2.85 -8.43
N SER A 47 -21.07 2.00 -9.04
CA SER A 47 -22.31 1.44 -8.45
C SER A 47 -22.06 0.48 -7.26
N SER A 48 -20.85 -0.03 -7.11
CA SER A 48 -20.45 -0.90 -5.99
C SER A 48 -20.23 -0.17 -4.67
N MET A 49 -20.26 1.16 -4.66
CA MET A 49 -19.98 1.96 -3.46
C MET A 49 -21.04 1.75 -2.38
N VAL A 50 -20.58 1.54 -1.16
CA VAL A 50 -21.41 1.48 0.05
C VAL A 50 -20.97 2.54 1.05
N ASN A 51 -21.89 2.95 1.93
CA ASN A 51 -21.60 3.89 3.01
C ASN A 51 -21.39 3.11 4.32
N PRO A 52 -20.15 2.74 4.66
CA PRO A 52 -19.87 1.99 5.87
C PRO A 52 -20.07 2.87 7.11
N THR A 53 -20.45 2.25 8.22
CA THR A 53 -20.60 2.95 9.50
C THR A 53 -19.27 3.38 10.11
N LYS A 54 -18.17 2.73 9.72
CA LYS A 54 -16.81 3.03 10.18
C LYS A 54 -15.80 2.59 9.11
N VAL A 55 -14.85 3.44 8.78
CA VAL A 55 -13.67 3.10 7.98
C VAL A 55 -12.42 3.39 8.80
N GLU A 56 -11.53 2.43 8.90
CA GLU A 56 -10.24 2.59 9.56
C GLU A 56 -9.18 3.03 8.55
N ALA A 57 -8.31 3.94 8.97
CA ALA A 57 -7.11 4.34 8.24
C ALA A 57 -5.85 3.94 9.02
N VAL A 58 -4.80 3.50 8.33
CA VAL A 58 -3.54 3.08 8.98
C VAL A 58 -2.98 4.20 9.86
N ALA A 59 -2.94 5.44 9.35
CA ALA A 59 -2.47 6.60 10.11
C ALA A 59 -3.31 6.88 11.36
N GLY A 60 -4.60 6.55 11.34
CA GLY A 60 -5.51 6.77 12.47
C GLY A 60 -5.32 5.81 13.64
N ILE A 61 -4.92 4.57 13.37
CA ILE A 61 -4.89 3.51 14.38
C ILE A 61 -3.50 2.91 14.65
N ALA A 62 -2.49 3.24 13.84
CA ALA A 62 -1.15 2.60 13.94
C ALA A 62 -0.51 2.77 15.32
N ARG A 63 -0.76 3.89 16.02
CA ARG A 63 -0.21 4.12 17.37
C ARG A 63 -0.78 3.16 18.43
N GLU A 64 -1.96 2.59 18.21
CA GLU A 64 -2.58 1.60 19.09
C GLU A 64 -1.81 0.27 19.08
N TYR A 65 -1.04 0.01 18.01
CA TYR A 65 -0.22 -1.20 17.83
C TYR A 65 1.14 -1.17 18.53
N LYS A 66 1.41 -0.13 19.31
CA LYS A 66 2.67 0.06 20.06
C LYS A 66 3.91 0.03 19.16
N LEU A 67 3.77 0.48 17.92
CA LEU A 67 4.87 0.71 17.01
C LEU A 67 5.55 2.04 17.35
N ASN A 68 6.88 2.10 17.23
CA ASN A 68 7.66 3.33 17.45
C ASN A 68 7.56 4.26 16.22
N ILE A 69 6.40 4.89 16.05
CA ILE A 69 6.12 5.76 14.90
C ILE A 69 6.66 7.16 15.15
N ILE A 70 7.68 7.53 14.38
CA ILE A 70 8.36 8.82 14.48
C ILE A 70 7.69 9.95 13.68
N GLY A 71 6.83 9.59 12.71
CA GLY A 71 6.10 10.55 11.90
C GLY A 71 5.23 9.87 10.84
N MET A 72 4.31 10.66 10.29
CA MET A 72 3.41 10.23 9.21
C MET A 72 3.17 11.41 8.27
N THR A 73 3.24 11.17 6.95
CA THR A 73 2.96 12.18 5.92
C THR A 73 2.36 11.56 4.66
N ARG A 74 1.66 12.36 3.85
CA ARG A 74 1.09 11.86 2.58
C ARG A 74 2.15 11.62 1.53
N GLY A 75 3.02 12.60 1.31
CA GLY A 75 4.15 12.53 0.38
C GLY A 75 3.78 12.61 -1.10
N TYR A 76 2.53 12.33 -1.46
CA TYR A 76 2.03 12.45 -2.84
C TYR A 76 0.53 12.76 -2.86
N LYS A 77 0.06 13.36 -3.94
CA LYS A 77 -1.36 13.57 -4.23
C LYS A 77 -1.95 12.40 -4.99
N ARG A 78 -3.17 12.01 -4.62
CA ARG A 78 -3.91 10.88 -5.20
C ARG A 78 -4.30 11.09 -6.67
N ASP A 79 -4.51 12.33 -7.09
CA ASP A 79 -4.85 12.70 -8.47
C ASP A 79 -3.68 12.56 -9.46
N GLY A 80 -2.46 12.35 -8.96
CA GLY A 80 -1.26 12.22 -9.76
C GLY A 80 -0.41 13.48 -9.85
N ASP A 81 -0.92 14.61 -9.35
CA ASP A 81 -0.18 15.86 -9.29
C ASP A 81 1.05 15.75 -8.38
N VAL A 82 2.07 16.52 -8.69
CA VAL A 82 3.28 16.61 -7.89
C VAL A 82 3.15 17.74 -6.88
N ASP A 83 3.45 17.45 -5.61
CA ASP A 83 3.59 18.43 -4.54
C ASP A 83 4.99 18.32 -3.95
N GLU A 84 5.87 19.25 -4.35
CA GLU A 84 7.27 19.21 -3.94
C GLU A 84 7.46 19.41 -2.43
N ALA A 85 6.55 20.12 -1.75
CA ALA A 85 6.61 20.30 -0.31
C ALA A 85 6.28 19.00 0.43
N GLU A 86 5.19 18.32 0.05
CA GLU A 86 4.83 17.01 0.61
C GLU A 86 5.90 15.95 0.31
N LYS A 87 6.43 15.94 -0.92
CA LYS A 87 7.53 15.05 -1.32
C LYS A 87 8.77 15.26 -0.47
N LYS A 88 9.18 16.51 -0.26
CA LYS A 88 10.34 16.87 0.58
C LYS A 88 10.14 16.41 2.03
N GLU A 89 8.98 16.68 2.61
CA GLU A 89 8.64 16.22 3.97
C GLU A 89 8.74 14.70 4.09
N ALA A 90 8.24 13.96 3.09
CA ALA A 90 8.30 12.50 3.06
C ALA A 90 9.75 11.99 3.03
N LEU A 91 10.62 12.60 2.23
CA LEU A 91 12.03 12.22 2.15
C LEU A 91 12.78 12.51 3.44
N GLU A 92 12.58 13.68 4.05
CA GLU A 92 13.17 14.04 5.34
C GLU A 92 12.71 13.09 6.46
N LEU A 93 11.45 12.65 6.43
CA LEU A 93 10.93 11.69 7.38
C LEU A 93 11.52 10.30 7.15
N ALA A 94 11.62 9.85 5.88
CA ALA A 94 12.20 8.56 5.51
C ALA A 94 13.67 8.43 5.91
N GLN A 95 14.47 9.50 5.79
CA GLN A 95 15.88 9.53 6.21
C GLN A 95 16.06 9.30 7.71
N ARG A 96 15.09 9.72 8.53
CA ARG A 96 15.16 9.59 9.99
C ARG A 96 14.61 8.27 10.53
N ALA A 97 13.93 7.52 9.68
CA ALA A 97 13.30 6.26 10.03
C ALA A 97 14.27 5.07 9.84
N ASP A 98 14.10 4.02 10.61
CA ASP A 98 14.75 2.72 10.37
C ASP A 98 13.95 1.89 9.35
N ILE A 99 12.62 2.07 9.31
CA ILE A 99 11.69 1.38 8.40
C ILE A 99 10.66 2.38 7.90
N VAL A 100 10.35 2.32 6.61
CA VAL A 100 9.26 3.09 6.00
C VAL A 100 8.11 2.15 5.63
N ILE A 101 6.91 2.41 6.15
CA ILE A 101 5.67 1.82 5.64
C ILE A 101 5.15 2.78 4.56
N PHE A 102 5.12 2.30 3.31
CA PHE A 102 4.69 3.09 2.17
C PHE A 102 3.34 2.57 1.64
N CYS A 103 2.27 3.38 1.78
CA CYS A 103 0.91 3.03 1.38
C CYS A 103 0.59 3.66 0.01
N PHE A 104 0.32 2.84 -0.99
CA PHE A 104 0.19 3.29 -2.39
C PHE A 104 -0.65 2.32 -3.23
N GLY A 105 -0.92 2.66 -4.50
CA GLY A 105 -1.65 1.80 -5.42
C GLY A 105 -2.50 2.55 -6.44
N LEU A 106 -3.57 1.90 -6.91
CA LEU A 106 -4.51 2.48 -7.86
C LEU A 106 -5.58 3.31 -7.13
N ASN A 107 -5.89 4.48 -7.67
CA ASN A 107 -6.95 5.33 -7.14
C ASN A 107 -8.34 4.92 -7.69
N GLU A 108 -9.39 5.59 -7.23
CA GLU A 108 -10.78 5.31 -7.58
C GLU A 108 -11.06 5.53 -9.06
N ILE A 109 -10.41 6.51 -9.69
CA ILE A 109 -10.61 6.82 -11.12
C ILE A 109 -10.00 5.73 -11.99
N SER A 110 -8.84 5.21 -11.60
CA SER A 110 -8.14 4.15 -12.33
C SER A 110 -8.90 2.83 -12.37
N GLU A 111 -9.83 2.60 -11.45
CA GLU A 111 -10.58 1.35 -11.34
C GLU A 111 -12.07 1.60 -11.08
N SER A 112 -12.63 2.63 -11.73
CA SER A 112 -14.06 2.90 -11.65
C SER A 112 -14.84 2.01 -12.61
N GLU A 113 -16.04 1.60 -12.20
CA GLU A 113 -17.00 0.95 -13.09
C GLU A 113 -17.29 1.83 -14.31
N GLY A 114 -17.29 1.22 -15.50
CA GLY A 114 -17.53 1.91 -16.76
C GLY A 114 -16.35 2.68 -17.34
N LEU A 115 -15.18 2.62 -16.70
CA LEU A 115 -13.93 3.22 -17.20
C LEU A 115 -12.85 2.14 -17.36
N ASP A 116 -12.23 2.10 -18.54
CA ASP A 116 -11.09 1.22 -18.82
C ASP A 116 -9.77 1.93 -18.64
N ARG A 117 -8.82 1.24 -18.03
CA ARG A 117 -7.43 1.72 -17.97
C ARG A 117 -6.75 1.56 -19.32
N THR A 118 -5.97 2.54 -19.71
CA THR A 118 -5.16 2.51 -20.94
C THR A 118 -3.77 1.88 -20.73
N HIS A 119 -3.42 1.55 -19.49
CA HIS A 119 -2.15 0.94 -19.09
C HIS A 119 -2.27 0.22 -17.74
N MET A 120 -1.29 -0.64 -17.40
CA MET A 120 -1.25 -1.39 -16.15
C MET A 120 -0.45 -0.70 -15.03
N ARG A 121 -0.09 0.57 -15.17
CA ARG A 121 0.76 1.30 -14.23
C ARG A 121 -0.05 1.93 -13.10
N ILE A 122 0.56 2.04 -11.91
CA ILE A 122 0.11 2.94 -10.85
C ILE A 122 0.53 4.39 -11.18
N PRO A 123 -0.06 5.41 -10.55
CA PRO A 123 0.32 6.80 -10.79
C PRO A 123 1.82 7.06 -10.66
N GLN A 124 2.38 7.80 -11.61
CA GLN A 124 3.82 8.00 -11.75
C GLN A 124 4.45 8.72 -10.54
N ASN A 125 3.73 9.70 -9.96
CA ASN A 125 4.18 10.43 -8.77
C ASN A 125 4.44 9.50 -7.57
N GLN A 126 3.67 8.41 -7.43
CA GLN A 126 3.88 7.40 -6.38
C GLN A 126 5.14 6.57 -6.64
N ILE A 127 5.39 6.20 -7.91
CA ILE A 127 6.59 5.44 -8.31
C ILE A 127 7.85 6.28 -8.06
N GLU A 128 7.83 7.54 -8.48
CA GLU A 128 8.96 8.47 -8.29
C GLU A 128 9.26 8.69 -6.80
N LEU A 129 8.24 8.93 -5.98
CA LEU A 129 8.42 9.07 -4.55
C LEU A 129 8.99 7.79 -3.93
N LEU A 130 8.48 6.59 -4.32
CA LEU A 130 9.00 5.32 -3.83
C LEU A 130 10.48 5.13 -4.18
N GLN A 131 10.87 5.47 -5.41
CA GLN A 131 12.27 5.40 -5.86
C GLN A 131 13.16 6.39 -5.08
N ASP A 132 12.68 7.61 -4.86
CA ASP A 132 13.42 8.61 -4.09
C ASP A 132 13.55 8.23 -2.62
N ILE A 133 12.50 7.65 -2.01
CA ILE A 133 12.59 7.08 -0.66
C ILE A 133 13.62 5.95 -0.63
N ASN A 134 13.63 5.04 -1.62
CA ASN A 134 14.56 3.91 -1.66
C ASN A 134 16.03 4.36 -1.74
N ARG A 135 16.32 5.53 -2.33
CA ARG A 135 17.69 6.08 -2.35
C ARG A 135 18.18 6.53 -0.96
N VAL A 136 17.29 6.86 -0.05
CA VAL A 136 17.61 7.37 1.29
C VAL A 136 17.33 6.35 2.40
N ASN A 137 16.47 5.36 2.13
CA ASN A 137 16.12 4.29 3.06
C ASN A 137 15.67 3.04 2.32
N GLU A 138 16.48 1.97 2.37
CA GLU A 138 16.19 0.70 1.68
C GLU A 138 15.15 -0.18 2.40
N ASN A 139 14.81 0.12 3.65
CA ASN A 139 13.92 -0.69 4.46
C ASN A 139 12.46 -0.28 4.25
N ILE A 140 11.94 -0.50 3.06
CA ILE A 140 10.58 -0.12 2.69
C ILE A 140 9.65 -1.35 2.75
N VAL A 141 8.54 -1.20 3.47
CA VAL A 141 7.40 -2.13 3.50
C VAL A 141 6.26 -1.50 2.71
N GLY A 142 6.03 -1.96 1.49
CA GLY A 142 4.97 -1.48 0.62
C GLY A 142 3.62 -2.09 0.99
N ILE A 143 2.61 -1.24 1.22
CA ILE A 143 1.21 -1.64 1.38
C ILE A 143 0.49 -1.23 0.11
N LEU A 144 0.20 -2.22 -0.72
CA LEU A 144 -0.38 -2.02 -2.04
C LEU A 144 -1.89 -2.19 -2.01
N SER A 145 -2.62 -1.20 -2.53
CA SER A 145 -4.08 -1.22 -2.67
C SER A 145 -4.46 -1.09 -4.14
N ALA A 146 -5.09 -2.13 -4.69
CA ALA A 146 -5.61 -2.16 -6.05
C ALA A 146 -6.59 -3.33 -6.21
N GLY A 147 -7.58 -3.20 -7.05
CA GLY A 147 -8.57 -4.25 -7.32
C GLY A 147 -8.19 -5.18 -8.47
N SER A 148 -7.16 -4.84 -9.25
CA SER A 148 -6.76 -5.57 -10.46
C SER A 148 -5.25 -5.61 -10.63
N ALA A 149 -4.76 -6.47 -11.51
CA ALA A 149 -3.34 -6.62 -11.82
C ALA A 149 -2.71 -5.33 -12.35
N MET A 150 -1.45 -5.12 -12.02
CA MET A 150 -0.65 -3.99 -12.46
C MET A 150 0.79 -4.38 -12.73
N GLU A 151 1.49 -3.53 -13.47
CA GLU A 151 2.94 -3.64 -13.63
C GLU A 151 3.64 -3.31 -12.31
N MET A 152 4.69 -4.08 -12.00
CA MET A 152 5.46 -3.91 -10.77
C MET A 152 6.97 -3.71 -11.02
N PRO A 153 7.41 -2.81 -11.94
CA PRO A 153 8.84 -2.59 -12.20
C PRO A 153 9.57 -2.03 -10.97
N TRP A 154 8.83 -1.42 -10.06
CA TRP A 154 9.28 -0.82 -8.81
C TRP A 154 9.41 -1.81 -7.63
N GLN A 155 9.06 -3.09 -7.81
CA GLN A 155 9.01 -4.07 -6.71
C GLN A 155 10.37 -4.26 -6.00
N SER A 156 11.47 -3.98 -6.70
CA SER A 156 12.82 -4.04 -6.10
C SER A 156 13.08 -2.93 -5.07
N CYS A 157 12.33 -1.84 -5.10
CA CYS A 157 12.44 -0.77 -4.11
C CYS A 157 11.91 -1.16 -2.71
N CYS A 158 11.10 -2.22 -2.61
CA CYS A 158 10.51 -2.66 -1.35
C CYS A 158 11.20 -3.95 -0.86
N LYS A 159 11.49 -4.03 0.44
CA LYS A 159 11.91 -5.29 1.09
C LYS A 159 10.72 -6.19 1.41
N ALA A 160 9.56 -5.62 1.69
CA ALA A 160 8.31 -6.39 1.77
C ALA A 160 7.21 -5.70 0.99
N ILE A 161 6.29 -6.50 0.43
CA ILE A 161 5.09 -6.02 -0.26
C ILE A 161 3.91 -6.82 0.24
N LEU A 162 2.99 -6.15 0.92
CA LEU A 162 1.71 -6.70 1.32
C LEU A 162 0.63 -6.12 0.40
N HIS A 163 -0.02 -6.98 -0.38
CA HIS A 163 -1.11 -6.59 -1.25
C HIS A 163 -2.45 -6.80 -0.56
N GLY A 164 -3.16 -5.70 -0.31
CA GLY A 164 -4.42 -5.69 0.42
C GLY A 164 -5.65 -5.77 -0.46
N TYR A 165 -5.51 -5.68 -1.78
CA TYR A 165 -6.65 -5.47 -2.68
C TYR A 165 -7.47 -4.25 -2.24
N LEU A 166 -8.80 -4.39 -2.20
CA LEU A 166 -9.75 -3.42 -1.63
C LEU A 166 -10.26 -4.02 -0.32
N ASN A 167 -9.54 -3.77 0.76
CA ASN A 167 -9.59 -4.54 2.01
C ASN A 167 -10.74 -4.19 2.96
N GLY A 168 -11.72 -3.41 2.49
CA GLY A 168 -12.93 -3.09 3.26
C GLY A 168 -12.70 -2.18 4.46
N GLN A 169 -13.78 -1.96 5.21
CA GLN A 169 -13.84 -0.97 6.30
C GLN A 169 -12.88 -1.21 7.47
N ALA A 170 -12.38 -2.43 7.64
CA ALA A 170 -11.46 -2.83 8.70
C ALA A 170 -10.07 -3.25 8.17
N GLY A 171 -9.74 -2.82 6.96
CA GLY A 171 -8.49 -3.17 6.29
C GLY A 171 -7.25 -2.66 7.01
N ALA A 172 -7.31 -1.50 7.63
CA ALA A 172 -6.17 -0.94 8.34
C ALA A 172 -5.76 -1.79 9.55
N SER A 173 -6.72 -2.23 10.38
CA SER A 173 -6.44 -3.12 11.51
C SER A 173 -5.96 -4.50 11.05
N ALA A 174 -6.50 -5.03 9.95
CA ALA A 174 -6.02 -6.29 9.36
C ALA A 174 -4.57 -6.15 8.85
N THR A 175 -4.25 -5.06 8.15
CA THR A 175 -2.88 -4.75 7.71
C THR A 175 -1.91 -4.71 8.89
N LEU A 176 -2.24 -3.96 9.93
CA LEU A 176 -1.36 -3.80 11.10
C LEU A 176 -1.21 -5.11 11.90
N ASP A 177 -2.24 -5.96 11.97
CA ASP A 177 -2.11 -7.31 12.56
C ASP A 177 -1.08 -8.16 11.80
N ILE A 178 -1.09 -8.10 10.46
CA ILE A 178 -0.10 -8.81 9.61
C ILE A 178 1.29 -8.21 9.79
N LEU A 179 1.42 -6.90 9.70
CA LEU A 179 2.72 -6.23 9.83
C LEU A 179 3.38 -6.49 11.18
N THR A 180 2.60 -6.65 12.25
CA THR A 180 3.10 -6.90 13.61
C THR A 180 3.20 -8.38 13.97
N GLY A 181 2.84 -9.28 13.05
CA GLY A 181 2.89 -10.74 13.26
C GLY A 181 1.77 -11.30 14.13
N ALA A 182 0.72 -10.52 14.42
CA ALA A 182 -0.45 -11.02 15.15
C ALA A 182 -1.27 -11.99 14.28
N VAL A 183 -1.22 -11.83 12.96
CA VAL A 183 -1.85 -12.71 11.97
C VAL A 183 -0.84 -13.02 10.86
N ASN A 184 -0.78 -14.29 10.45
CA ASN A 184 -0.01 -14.69 9.29
C ASN A 184 -0.84 -14.50 8.01
N PRO A 185 -0.36 -13.77 6.99
CA PRO A 185 -1.10 -13.57 5.75
C PRO A 185 -1.29 -14.89 5.01
N SER A 186 -2.51 -15.18 4.57
CA SER A 186 -2.86 -16.46 3.95
C SER A 186 -3.49 -16.34 2.57
N GLY A 187 -3.76 -15.12 2.08
CA GLY A 187 -4.26 -14.87 0.75
C GLY A 187 -3.35 -15.40 -0.36
N ARG A 188 -3.92 -15.64 -1.53
CA ARG A 188 -3.22 -16.06 -2.75
C ARG A 188 -3.68 -15.19 -3.91
N LEU A 189 -2.75 -14.83 -4.80
CA LEU A 189 -3.12 -14.14 -6.03
C LEU A 189 -3.95 -15.07 -6.91
N ALA A 190 -5.01 -14.51 -7.52
CA ALA A 190 -5.80 -15.18 -8.55
C ALA A 190 -5.19 -15.00 -9.96
N GLU A 191 -4.20 -14.10 -10.09
CA GLU A 191 -3.60 -13.69 -11.36
C GLU A 191 -2.10 -13.36 -11.17
N THR A 192 -1.36 -13.29 -12.27
CA THR A 192 0.05 -12.91 -12.24
C THR A 192 0.20 -11.40 -12.41
N TYR A 193 1.01 -10.76 -11.55
CA TYR A 193 1.38 -9.37 -11.66
C TYR A 193 2.72 -9.28 -12.42
N PRO A 194 2.72 -8.72 -13.64
CA PRO A 194 3.93 -8.67 -14.46
C PRO A 194 4.88 -7.56 -13.99
N ILE A 195 6.15 -7.67 -14.37
CA ILE A 195 7.10 -6.56 -14.23
C ILE A 195 6.81 -5.47 -15.27
N ALA A 196 6.40 -5.88 -16.47
CA ALA A 196 6.01 -4.99 -17.55
C ALA A 196 4.86 -5.60 -18.35
N TYR A 197 4.01 -4.79 -18.98
CA TYR A 197 2.87 -5.24 -19.77
C TYR A 197 3.28 -6.22 -20.87
N GLU A 198 4.44 -6.02 -21.49
CA GLU A 198 5.01 -6.89 -22.51
C GLU A 198 5.25 -8.34 -22.06
N HIS A 199 5.28 -8.56 -20.75
CA HIS A 199 5.42 -9.91 -20.16
C HIS A 199 4.08 -10.65 -20.02
N THR A 200 2.96 -10.00 -20.37
CA THR A 200 1.65 -10.64 -20.31
C THR A 200 1.39 -11.49 -21.54
N PRO A 201 0.70 -12.65 -21.40
CA PRO A 201 0.37 -13.49 -22.56
C PRO A 201 -0.48 -12.78 -23.62
N SER A 202 -1.27 -11.78 -23.21
CA SER A 202 -2.17 -11.01 -24.07
C SER A 202 -1.49 -9.88 -24.85
N PHE A 203 -0.22 -9.56 -24.57
CA PHE A 203 0.47 -8.42 -25.21
C PHE A 203 0.56 -8.54 -26.75
N ARG A 204 0.52 -9.72 -27.30
CA ARG A 204 0.66 -9.96 -28.74
C ARG A 204 -0.66 -10.03 -29.51
N TYR A 205 -1.80 -9.77 -28.86
CA TYR A 205 -3.13 -9.88 -29.48
C TYR A 205 -3.87 -8.56 -29.50
#